data_f4abe1a27a8a83ac0879dd5d94c88bc5
#
_entry.id   f4abe1a27a8a83ac0879dd5d94c88bc5
#
_cell.length_a   1.000
_cell.length_b   1.000
_cell.length_c   1.000
_cell.angle_alpha   90.00
_cell.angle_beta   90.00
_cell.angle_gamma   90.00
#
_symmetry.space_group_name_H-M   'P 1'
#
loop_
_entity.id
_entity.type
_entity.pdbx_description
1 polymer ?
#
loop_
_entity_poly.entity_id
_entity_poly.type
_entity_poly.pdbx_seq_one_letter_code
_entity_poly.pdbx_strand_id
1 'polypeptide(L)'
;MNLGKQFKDGMLTQNPVLVQVLGMCSTMAITTSFFNGIGMGVAVTIILTLSNVIISAMRKIIPDKIRIAMFIVVIAGFVNCVDLSIQAFLPDLANSLGVFIPLIVVNCIILGRAEAFSYKNGMVASFFDGIFQGIGYTWVLLAMCIIREFLGGGTFGGGVLGAVNEAGQHVGIQIFPADYGIGMLTLPVGGFLVLAALIAAMQWALARPKKDKEESK
;
A
#
# COMPACT_ATOMS: atom_id res chain seq x y z
N MET A 1 -19.30 14.78 11.00
CA MET A 1 -18.31 13.87 10.39
C MET A 1 -17.52 13.25 11.53
N ASN A 2 -17.71 11.95 11.82
CA ASN A 2 -16.99 11.28 12.91
C ASN A 2 -15.64 10.77 12.41
N LEU A 3 -14.57 11.59 12.59
CA LEU A 3 -13.21 11.23 12.18
C LEU A 3 -12.73 9.90 12.77
N GLY A 4 -13.07 9.63 14.04
CA GLY A 4 -12.69 8.38 14.69
C GLY A 4 -13.34 7.13 14.08
N LYS A 5 -14.57 7.26 13.56
CA LYS A 5 -15.24 6.18 12.83
C LYS A 5 -14.55 5.94 11.47
N GLN A 6 -14.22 7.02 10.77
CA GLN A 6 -13.56 6.97 9.46
C GLN A 6 -12.13 6.39 9.57
N PHE A 7 -11.40 6.69 10.65
CA PHE A 7 -10.11 6.09 10.94
C PHE A 7 -10.21 4.58 11.19
N LYS A 8 -11.16 4.15 12.06
CA LYS A 8 -11.38 2.74 12.35
C LYS A 8 -11.85 1.96 11.11
N ASP A 9 -12.68 2.58 10.29
CA ASP A 9 -13.15 1.99 9.03
C ASP A 9 -11.98 1.83 8.04
N GLY A 10 -11.13 2.83 7.86
CA GLY A 10 -9.97 2.76 6.96
C GLY A 10 -8.91 1.74 7.40
N MET A 11 -8.72 1.57 8.71
CA MET A 11 -7.67 0.70 9.24
C MET A 11 -8.08 -0.77 9.37
N LEU A 12 -9.33 -1.06 9.77
CA LEU A 12 -9.80 -2.41 10.09
C LEU A 12 -11.00 -2.84 9.25
N THR A 13 -12.10 -2.09 9.30
CA THR A 13 -13.39 -2.54 8.77
C THR A 13 -13.48 -2.44 7.25
N GLN A 14 -12.83 -1.43 6.66
CA GLN A 14 -12.75 -1.20 5.21
C GLN A 14 -11.30 -1.07 4.75
N ASN A 15 -10.41 -1.91 5.28
CA ASN A 15 -9.02 -1.92 4.86
C ASN A 15 -8.93 -2.13 3.33
N PRO A 16 -8.19 -1.27 2.61
CA PRO A 16 -8.19 -1.32 1.14
C PRO A 16 -7.65 -2.63 0.58
N VAL A 17 -6.64 -3.22 1.22
CA VAL A 17 -6.01 -4.45 0.71
C VAL A 17 -6.71 -5.70 1.21
N LEU A 18 -6.99 -5.77 2.52
CA LEU A 18 -7.49 -7.02 3.15
C LEU A 18 -9.00 -7.22 3.01
N VAL A 19 -9.77 -6.13 2.90
CA VAL A 19 -11.24 -6.21 2.80
C VAL A 19 -11.73 -5.86 1.40
N GLN A 20 -11.21 -4.78 0.82
CA GLN A 20 -11.61 -4.35 -0.53
C GLN A 20 -10.83 -5.05 -1.64
N VAL A 21 -9.72 -5.72 -1.29
CA VAL A 21 -8.84 -6.44 -2.23
C VAL A 21 -8.29 -5.52 -3.32
N LEU A 22 -8.05 -4.24 -2.98
CA LEU A 22 -7.50 -3.23 -3.86
C LEU A 22 -5.99 -3.03 -3.59
N GLY A 23 -5.23 -2.72 -4.63
CA GLY A 23 -3.79 -2.47 -4.49
C GLY A 23 -2.93 -3.73 -4.40
N MET A 24 -3.45 -4.91 -4.74
CA MET A 24 -2.70 -6.17 -4.71
C MET A 24 -1.48 -6.16 -5.63
N CYS A 25 -1.57 -5.53 -6.80
CA CYS A 25 -0.50 -5.52 -7.80
C CYS A 25 0.79 -4.91 -7.24
N SER A 26 0.70 -3.76 -6.60
CA SER A 26 1.85 -3.09 -5.98
C SER A 26 2.34 -3.81 -4.73
N THR A 27 1.42 -4.36 -3.93
CA THR A 27 1.74 -5.15 -2.75
C THR A 27 2.52 -6.42 -3.10
N MET A 28 2.16 -7.12 -4.18
CA MET A 28 2.89 -8.33 -4.63
C MET A 28 4.26 -8.01 -5.18
N ALA A 29 4.40 -6.90 -5.91
CA ALA A 29 5.61 -6.58 -6.64
C ALA A 29 6.74 -6.10 -5.72
N ILE A 30 6.43 -5.32 -4.68
CA ILE A 30 7.43 -4.55 -3.93
C ILE A 30 7.78 -5.13 -2.56
N THR A 31 7.02 -6.09 -2.04
CA THR A 31 7.16 -6.62 -0.68
C THR A 31 8.33 -7.60 -0.48
N THR A 32 9.39 -7.44 -1.26
CA THR A 32 10.64 -8.23 -1.12
C THR A 32 11.63 -7.58 -0.16
N SER A 33 11.52 -6.27 0.11
CA SER A 33 12.37 -5.51 1.03
C SER A 33 11.54 -4.56 1.88
N PHE A 34 11.85 -4.51 3.16
CA PHE A 34 11.17 -3.64 4.14
C PHE A 34 11.35 -2.15 3.81
N PHE A 35 12.56 -1.75 3.38
CA PHE A 35 12.86 -0.37 3.01
C PHE A 35 12.03 0.12 1.81
N ASN A 36 11.94 -0.72 0.77
CA ASN A 36 11.13 -0.41 -0.40
C ASN A 36 9.63 -0.34 -0.04
N GLY A 37 9.19 -1.18 0.91
CA GLY A 37 7.84 -1.16 1.44
C GLY A 37 7.48 0.17 2.11
N ILE A 38 8.35 0.72 2.95
CA ILE A 38 8.15 2.03 3.58
C ILE A 38 8.07 3.13 2.52
N GLY A 39 9.05 3.17 1.61
CA GLY A 39 9.11 4.18 0.55
C GLY A 39 7.84 4.19 -0.31
N MET A 40 7.39 3.01 -0.73
CA MET A 40 6.17 2.86 -1.51
C MET A 40 4.91 3.23 -0.73
N GLY A 41 4.82 2.84 0.54
CA GLY A 41 3.70 3.17 1.42
C GLY A 41 3.52 4.68 1.59
N VAL A 42 4.61 5.39 1.84
CA VAL A 42 4.60 6.86 1.96
C VAL A 42 4.25 7.52 0.62
N ALA A 43 4.87 7.09 -0.48
CA ALA A 43 4.60 7.64 -1.81
C ALA A 43 3.12 7.46 -2.20
N VAL A 44 2.57 6.26 -2.05
CA VAL A 44 1.15 5.99 -2.34
C VAL A 44 0.23 6.82 -1.46
N THR A 45 0.53 6.99 -0.17
CA THR A 45 -0.28 7.79 0.75
C THR A 45 -0.33 9.26 0.32
N ILE A 46 0.81 9.84 -0.04
CA ILE A 46 0.89 11.22 -0.53
C ILE A 46 0.11 11.38 -1.84
N ILE A 47 0.36 10.51 -2.81
CA ILE A 47 -0.30 10.56 -4.12
C ILE A 47 -1.80 10.36 -3.97
N LEU A 48 -2.24 9.38 -3.17
CA LEU A 48 -3.65 9.12 -2.91
C LEU A 48 -4.36 10.34 -2.30
N THR A 49 -3.74 10.97 -1.31
CA THR A 49 -4.31 12.14 -0.63
C THR A 49 -4.44 13.33 -1.57
N LEU A 50 -3.37 13.66 -2.30
CA LEU A 50 -3.36 14.78 -3.24
C LEU A 50 -4.33 14.54 -4.41
N SER A 51 -4.33 13.33 -4.98
CA SER A 51 -5.23 12.96 -6.07
C SER A 51 -6.69 13.06 -5.64
N ASN A 52 -7.03 12.55 -4.45
CA ASN A 52 -8.39 12.61 -3.93
C ASN A 52 -8.89 14.05 -3.75
N VAL A 53 -8.04 14.95 -3.27
CA VAL A 53 -8.39 16.36 -3.10
C VAL A 53 -8.65 17.03 -4.45
N ILE A 54 -7.78 16.83 -5.43
CA ILE A 54 -7.92 17.48 -6.74
C ILE A 54 -9.07 16.90 -7.53
N ILE A 55 -9.26 15.58 -7.51
CA ILE A 55 -10.42 14.95 -8.15
C ILE A 55 -11.73 15.46 -7.53
N SER A 56 -11.77 15.62 -6.22
CA SER A 56 -12.92 16.21 -5.53
C SER A 56 -13.15 17.70 -5.94
N ALA A 57 -12.09 18.45 -6.18
CA ALA A 57 -12.19 19.84 -6.67
C ALA A 57 -12.71 19.90 -8.12
N MET A 58 -12.22 18.99 -8.97
CA MET A 58 -12.53 18.96 -10.41
C MET A 58 -13.84 18.24 -10.74
N ARG A 59 -14.53 17.63 -9.78
CA ARG A 59 -15.73 16.81 -9.99
C ARG A 59 -16.86 17.49 -10.78
N LYS A 60 -16.93 18.82 -10.74
CA LYS A 60 -17.95 19.60 -11.49
C LYS A 60 -17.61 19.84 -12.96
N ILE A 61 -16.34 19.65 -13.33
CA ILE A 61 -15.83 19.94 -14.67
C ILE A 61 -15.75 18.66 -15.50
N ILE A 62 -15.56 17.52 -14.83
CA ILE A 62 -15.32 16.23 -15.49
C ILE A 62 -16.66 15.60 -15.92
N PRO A 63 -16.88 15.36 -17.22
CA PRO A 63 -18.08 14.68 -17.71
C PRO A 63 -18.00 13.16 -17.39
N ASP A 64 -19.15 12.56 -17.09
CA ASP A 64 -19.24 11.16 -16.65
C ASP A 64 -18.68 10.14 -17.65
N LYS A 65 -18.72 10.46 -18.95
CA LYS A 65 -18.28 9.52 -20.01
C LYS A 65 -16.77 9.28 -20.04
N ILE A 66 -15.96 10.25 -19.59
CA ILE A 66 -14.49 10.20 -19.69
C ILE A 66 -13.80 10.35 -18.33
N ARG A 67 -14.54 10.23 -17.23
CA ARG A 67 -14.02 10.50 -15.88
C ARG A 67 -12.82 9.65 -15.50
N ILE A 68 -12.81 8.34 -15.81
CA ILE A 68 -11.70 7.44 -15.48
C ILE A 68 -10.41 7.85 -16.19
N ALA A 69 -10.51 8.21 -17.48
CA ALA A 69 -9.36 8.68 -18.24
C ALA A 69 -8.78 9.99 -17.67
N MET A 70 -9.64 10.91 -17.24
CA MET A 70 -9.21 12.15 -16.59
C MET A 70 -8.55 11.91 -15.25
N PHE A 71 -9.05 10.96 -14.45
CA PHE A 71 -8.41 10.58 -13.20
C PHE A 71 -7.00 10.04 -13.42
N ILE A 72 -6.80 9.18 -14.42
CA ILE A 72 -5.48 8.62 -14.76
C ILE A 72 -4.51 9.75 -15.14
N VAL A 73 -4.93 10.73 -15.93
CA VAL A 73 -4.08 11.86 -16.33
C VAL A 73 -3.64 12.69 -15.13
N VAL A 74 -4.57 13.01 -14.22
CA VAL A 74 -4.27 13.75 -12.99
C VAL A 74 -3.30 12.98 -12.10
N ILE A 75 -3.55 11.70 -11.88
CA ILE A 75 -2.70 10.82 -11.07
C ILE A 75 -1.30 10.71 -11.69
N ALA A 76 -1.20 10.55 -13.01
CA ALA A 76 0.08 10.49 -13.71
C ALA A 76 0.91 11.76 -13.54
N GLY A 77 0.27 12.93 -13.56
CA GLY A 77 0.94 14.20 -13.28
C GLY A 77 1.56 14.22 -11.88
N PHE A 78 0.83 13.77 -10.85
CA PHE A 78 1.37 13.69 -9.48
C PHE A 78 2.46 12.67 -9.34
N VAL A 79 2.30 11.49 -9.94
CA VAL A 79 3.31 10.43 -9.89
C VAL A 79 4.62 10.92 -10.49
N ASN A 80 4.58 11.64 -11.62
CA ASN A 80 5.78 12.25 -12.21
C ASN A 80 6.44 13.27 -11.26
N CYS A 81 5.66 14.12 -10.61
CA CYS A 81 6.20 15.08 -9.64
C CYS A 81 6.89 14.39 -8.46
N VAL A 82 6.27 13.32 -7.94
CA VAL A 82 6.82 12.53 -6.83
C VAL A 82 8.07 11.78 -7.27
N ASP A 83 8.07 11.20 -8.46
CA ASP A 83 9.23 10.48 -9.03
C ASP A 83 10.44 11.40 -9.14
N LEU A 84 10.29 12.57 -9.75
CA LEU A 84 11.34 13.58 -9.84
C LEU A 84 11.84 14.03 -8.46
N SER A 85 10.94 14.15 -7.49
CA SER A 85 11.31 14.51 -6.12
C SER A 85 12.12 13.39 -5.45
N ILE A 86 11.74 12.13 -5.61
CA ILE A 86 12.49 10.99 -5.07
C ILE A 86 13.86 10.86 -5.73
N GLN A 87 13.96 11.08 -7.05
CA GLN A 87 15.23 11.07 -7.76
C GLN A 87 16.18 12.18 -7.29
N ALA A 88 15.64 13.34 -6.91
CA ALA A 88 16.44 14.46 -6.43
C ALA A 88 16.95 14.27 -4.99
N PHE A 89 16.16 13.68 -4.10
CA PHE A 89 16.49 13.60 -2.67
C PHE A 89 17.03 12.23 -2.23
N LEU A 90 16.61 11.15 -2.88
CA LEU A 90 16.90 9.75 -2.48
C LEU A 90 17.22 8.90 -3.71
N PRO A 91 18.37 9.06 -4.36
CA PRO A 91 18.70 8.35 -5.61
C PRO A 91 18.75 6.83 -5.43
N ASP A 92 19.15 6.31 -4.27
CA ASP A 92 19.19 4.87 -4.00
C ASP A 92 17.78 4.26 -3.96
N LEU A 93 16.83 4.98 -3.35
CA LEU A 93 15.43 4.59 -3.35
C LEU A 93 14.81 4.70 -4.75
N ALA A 94 15.18 5.72 -5.50
CA ALA A 94 14.72 5.92 -6.88
C ALA A 94 15.13 4.75 -7.79
N ASN A 95 16.36 4.27 -7.68
CA ASN A 95 16.84 3.11 -8.45
C ASN A 95 16.06 1.82 -8.10
N SER A 96 15.75 1.62 -6.84
CA SER A 96 14.99 0.45 -6.38
C SER A 96 13.51 0.51 -6.75
N LEU A 97 12.91 1.69 -6.71
CA LEU A 97 11.48 1.93 -6.95
C LEU A 97 11.15 2.30 -8.40
N GLY A 98 12.14 2.66 -9.22
CA GLY A 98 11.93 3.25 -10.54
C GLY A 98 11.05 2.44 -11.49
N VAL A 99 11.11 1.11 -11.43
CA VAL A 99 10.24 0.22 -12.22
C VAL A 99 8.82 0.17 -11.65
N PHE A 100 8.64 0.42 -10.37
CA PHE A 100 7.34 0.30 -9.67
C PHE A 100 6.56 1.60 -9.61
N ILE A 101 7.20 2.75 -9.80
CA ILE A 101 6.55 4.07 -9.79
C ILE A 101 5.46 4.19 -10.86
N PRO A 102 5.67 3.76 -12.12
CA PRO A 102 4.60 3.75 -13.13
C PRO A 102 3.39 2.90 -12.73
N LEU A 103 3.59 1.86 -11.91
CA LEU A 103 2.52 1.01 -11.40
C LEU A 103 1.59 1.75 -10.42
N ILE A 104 2.07 2.84 -9.81
CA ILE A 104 1.25 3.69 -8.93
C ILE A 104 0.15 4.40 -9.72
N VAL A 105 0.43 4.79 -10.96
CA VAL A 105 -0.54 5.52 -11.83
C VAL A 105 -1.83 4.71 -12.02
N VAL A 106 -1.68 3.40 -12.25
CA VAL A 106 -2.82 2.48 -12.47
C VAL A 106 -3.20 1.70 -11.23
N ASN A 107 -2.74 2.12 -10.06
CA ASN A 107 -3.01 1.41 -8.82
C ASN A 107 -4.51 1.44 -8.48
N CYS A 108 -5.07 0.25 -8.30
CA CYS A 108 -6.50 0.06 -8.08
C CYS A 108 -7.02 0.79 -6.83
N ILE A 109 -6.18 0.99 -5.81
CA ILE A 109 -6.60 1.72 -4.61
C ILE A 109 -6.82 3.20 -4.89
N ILE A 110 -5.96 3.83 -5.69
CA ILE A 110 -6.06 5.25 -6.01
C ILE A 110 -7.27 5.49 -6.91
N LEU A 111 -7.39 4.72 -8.00
CA LEU A 111 -8.53 4.81 -8.90
C LEU A 111 -9.85 4.44 -8.23
N GLY A 112 -9.84 3.39 -7.41
CA GLY A 112 -11.03 2.93 -6.69
C GLY A 112 -11.54 3.96 -5.68
N ARG A 113 -10.66 4.63 -4.94
CA ARG A 113 -11.06 5.70 -3.98
C ARG A 113 -11.45 6.99 -4.69
N ALA A 114 -10.78 7.34 -5.79
CA ALA A 114 -11.15 8.47 -6.62
C ALA A 114 -12.60 8.36 -7.09
N GLU A 115 -12.99 7.20 -7.61
CA GLU A 115 -14.34 6.92 -8.13
C GLU A 115 -15.37 6.72 -7.02
N ALA A 116 -15.05 5.90 -6.00
CA ALA A 116 -16.01 5.51 -4.96
C ALA A 116 -16.31 6.64 -3.97
N PHE A 117 -15.32 7.45 -3.63
CA PHE A 117 -15.41 8.42 -2.55
C PHE A 117 -15.19 9.86 -3.01
N SER A 118 -14.05 10.17 -3.67
CA SER A 118 -13.63 11.55 -3.91
C SER A 118 -14.53 12.29 -4.89
N TYR A 119 -15.02 11.60 -5.92
CA TYR A 119 -15.95 12.15 -6.89
C TYR A 119 -17.31 12.53 -6.26
N LYS A 120 -17.73 11.83 -5.20
CA LYS A 120 -19.04 12.02 -4.55
C LYS A 120 -18.99 12.98 -3.36
N ASN A 121 -17.85 13.13 -2.71
CA ASN A 121 -17.69 13.87 -1.46
C ASN A 121 -16.90 15.18 -1.66
N GLY A 122 -16.92 16.03 -0.62
CA GLY A 122 -16.19 17.30 -0.62
C GLY A 122 -14.69 17.14 -0.36
N MET A 123 -13.92 18.19 -0.67
CA MET A 123 -12.44 18.21 -0.58
C MET A 123 -11.91 17.80 0.80
N VAL A 124 -12.50 18.32 1.89
CA VAL A 124 -12.04 18.04 3.27
C VAL A 124 -12.25 16.57 3.63
N ALA A 125 -13.41 16.01 3.27
CA ALA A 125 -13.68 14.59 3.51
C ALA A 125 -12.74 13.69 2.70
N SER A 126 -12.45 14.06 1.45
CA SER A 126 -11.54 13.33 0.56
C SER A 126 -10.09 13.38 1.03
N PHE A 127 -9.67 14.49 1.65
CA PHE A 127 -8.33 14.61 2.25
C PHE A 127 -8.14 13.62 3.41
N PHE A 128 -9.06 13.60 4.36
CA PHE A 128 -8.98 12.67 5.48
C PHE A 128 -9.13 11.21 5.05
N ASP A 129 -9.98 10.93 4.08
CA ASP A 129 -10.11 9.59 3.52
C ASP A 129 -8.80 9.11 2.89
N GLY A 130 -8.13 9.95 2.10
CA GLY A 130 -6.83 9.64 1.50
C GLY A 130 -5.78 9.26 2.54
N ILE A 131 -5.67 10.03 3.63
CA ILE A 131 -4.72 9.75 4.71
C ILE A 131 -5.05 8.42 5.40
N PHE A 132 -6.30 8.20 5.80
CA PHE A 132 -6.67 7.01 6.56
C PHE A 132 -6.57 5.73 5.73
N GLN A 133 -6.96 5.79 4.47
CA GLN A 133 -6.81 4.66 3.55
C GLN A 133 -5.34 4.40 3.20
N GLY A 134 -4.54 5.46 3.03
CA GLY A 134 -3.10 5.35 2.80
C GLY A 134 -2.37 4.70 3.99
N ILE A 135 -2.71 5.08 5.23
CA ILE A 135 -2.17 4.45 6.43
C ILE A 135 -2.58 2.98 6.49
N GLY A 136 -3.85 2.65 6.20
CA GLY A 136 -4.34 1.27 6.16
C GLY A 136 -3.61 0.42 5.11
N TYR A 137 -3.34 0.98 3.93
CA TYR A 137 -2.53 0.35 2.89
C TYR A 137 -1.10 0.11 3.33
N THR A 138 -0.45 1.14 3.89
CA THR A 138 0.95 1.07 4.34
C THR A 138 1.14 0.02 5.43
N TRP A 139 0.20 -0.06 6.38
CA TRP A 139 0.22 -1.08 7.43
C TRP A 139 0.24 -2.51 6.87
N VAL A 140 -0.66 -2.81 5.93
CA VAL A 140 -0.72 -4.15 5.31
C VAL A 140 0.54 -4.43 4.50
N LEU A 141 1.04 -3.42 3.77
CA LEU A 141 2.24 -3.55 2.97
C LEU A 141 3.47 -3.86 3.83
N LEU A 142 3.62 -3.18 4.98
CA LEU A 142 4.68 -3.47 5.94
C LEU A 142 4.55 -4.86 6.57
N ALA A 143 3.35 -5.28 6.94
CA ALA A 143 3.10 -6.62 7.44
C ALA A 143 3.51 -7.69 6.42
N MET A 144 3.17 -7.49 5.14
CA MET A 144 3.59 -8.36 4.05
C MET A 144 5.12 -8.39 3.87
N CYS A 145 5.78 -7.22 3.93
CA CYS A 145 7.23 -7.14 3.83
C CYS A 145 7.90 -7.93 4.94
N ILE A 146 7.47 -7.74 6.19
CA ILE A 146 8.04 -8.44 7.35
C ILE A 146 7.90 -9.95 7.18
N ILE A 147 6.72 -10.45 6.84
CA ILE A 147 6.47 -11.88 6.69
C ILE A 147 7.31 -12.47 5.54
N ARG A 148 7.33 -11.81 4.38
CA ARG A 148 8.05 -12.30 3.21
C ARG A 148 9.56 -12.21 3.37
N GLU A 149 10.08 -11.16 3.98
CA GLU A 149 11.51 -11.01 4.25
C GLU A 149 11.99 -12.02 5.28
N PHE A 150 11.20 -12.23 6.35
CA PHE A 150 11.53 -13.19 7.39
C PHE A 150 11.50 -14.64 6.91
N LEU A 151 10.44 -15.04 6.17
CA LEU A 151 10.28 -16.42 5.70
C LEU A 151 11.06 -16.71 4.41
N GLY A 152 11.27 -15.71 3.56
CA GLY A 152 11.92 -15.87 2.25
C GLY A 152 13.44 -15.76 2.29
N GLY A 153 13.96 -14.82 3.06
CA GLY A 153 15.40 -14.53 3.13
C GLY A 153 16.05 -14.84 4.48
N GLY A 154 15.25 -15.10 5.54
CA GLY A 154 15.78 -15.22 6.90
C GLY A 154 16.44 -13.94 7.41
N THR A 155 16.23 -12.82 6.74
CA THR A 155 16.74 -11.49 7.08
C THR A 155 15.62 -10.62 7.62
N PHE A 156 15.95 -9.70 8.52
CA PHE A 156 15.00 -8.76 9.07
C PHE A 156 15.52 -7.32 8.91
N GLY A 157 14.70 -6.45 8.35
CA GLY A 157 15.00 -5.03 8.25
C GLY A 157 16.03 -4.67 7.17
N GLY A 158 16.07 -5.41 6.05
CA GLY A 158 16.94 -5.12 4.92
C GLY A 158 16.80 -3.67 4.45
N GLY A 159 17.88 -2.91 4.52
CA GLY A 159 17.97 -1.51 4.12
C GLY A 159 17.82 -0.48 5.21
N VAL A 160 17.19 -0.77 6.36
CA VAL A 160 17.02 0.21 7.46
C VAL A 160 17.96 -0.06 8.63
N LEU A 161 18.16 -1.33 8.97
CA LEU A 161 18.94 -1.76 10.16
C LEU A 161 20.22 -2.53 9.81
N GLY A 162 20.46 -2.81 8.54
CA GLY A 162 21.58 -3.64 8.09
C GLY A 162 22.83 -2.84 7.74
N ALA A 163 24.00 -3.43 8.04
CA ALA A 163 25.29 -2.93 7.58
C ALA A 163 25.35 -3.00 6.03
N VAL A 164 25.89 -1.95 5.41
CA VAL A 164 26.18 -1.94 3.99
C VAL A 164 27.36 -2.86 3.74
N ASN A 165 27.18 -3.93 2.96
CA ASN A 165 28.30 -4.75 2.53
C ASN A 165 29.16 -3.98 1.50
N GLU A 166 30.44 -4.37 1.35
CA GLU A 166 31.39 -3.77 0.41
C GLU A 166 30.87 -3.72 -1.07
N ALA A 167 29.82 -4.46 -1.38
CA ALA A 167 29.11 -4.45 -2.67
C ALA A 167 27.96 -3.46 -2.77
N GLY A 168 27.72 -2.60 -1.76
CA GLY A 168 26.67 -1.58 -1.77
C GLY A 168 25.25 -2.12 -1.61
N GLN A 169 25.06 -3.38 -1.25
CA GLN A 169 23.75 -3.95 -0.98
C GLN A 169 23.43 -3.86 0.52
N HIS A 170 22.28 -3.29 0.84
CA HIS A 170 21.74 -3.27 2.20
C HIS A 170 21.29 -4.67 2.59
N VAL A 171 22.12 -5.38 3.32
CA VAL A 171 21.81 -6.73 3.84
C VAL A 171 21.23 -6.56 5.24
N GLY A 172 20.00 -7.04 5.44
CA GLY A 172 19.38 -7.08 6.76
C GLY A 172 20.15 -7.99 7.73
N ILE A 173 19.82 -7.90 9.01
CA ILE A 173 20.38 -8.79 10.04
C ILE A 173 19.98 -10.23 9.70
N GLN A 174 20.95 -11.08 9.38
CA GLN A 174 20.71 -12.51 9.15
C GLN A 174 20.37 -13.20 10.47
N ILE A 175 19.12 -13.67 10.59
CA ILE A 175 18.65 -14.42 11.76
C ILE A 175 18.79 -15.93 11.53
N PHE A 176 18.65 -16.38 10.28
CA PHE A 176 18.80 -17.79 9.88
C PHE A 176 19.80 -17.93 8.73
N PRO A 177 20.56 -19.05 8.66
CA PRO A 177 21.41 -19.34 7.51
C PRO A 177 20.56 -19.39 6.23
N ALA A 178 21.09 -18.82 5.16
CA ALA A 178 20.40 -18.67 3.86
C ALA A 178 19.88 -20.00 3.25
N ASP A 179 20.42 -21.14 3.69
CA ASP A 179 20.01 -22.48 3.24
C ASP A 179 18.61 -22.90 3.71
N TYR A 180 18.03 -22.22 4.72
CA TYR A 180 16.68 -22.51 5.22
C TYR A 180 15.60 -21.56 4.67
N GLY A 181 15.98 -20.54 3.92
CA GLY A 181 15.03 -19.61 3.28
C GLY A 181 14.22 -20.32 2.19
N ILE A 182 12.88 -20.27 2.30
CA ILE A 182 12.00 -20.77 1.24
C ILE A 182 12.00 -19.74 0.11
N GLY A 183 12.97 -19.84 -0.82
CA GLY A 183 13.10 -18.91 -1.96
C GLY A 183 11.84 -18.76 -2.81
N MET A 184 10.93 -19.72 -2.76
CA MET A 184 9.63 -19.62 -3.42
C MET A 184 8.74 -18.50 -2.85
N LEU A 185 8.94 -18.09 -1.57
CA LEU A 185 8.17 -17.01 -0.95
C LEU A 185 8.62 -15.62 -1.42
N THR A 186 9.82 -15.46 -1.96
CA THR A 186 10.28 -14.21 -2.58
C THR A 186 9.67 -14.01 -3.97
N LEU A 187 9.24 -15.07 -4.64
CA LEU A 187 8.54 -15.03 -5.91
C LEU A 187 7.10 -14.49 -5.76
N PRO A 188 6.48 -13.96 -6.82
CA PRO A 188 5.10 -13.48 -6.80
C PRO A 188 4.09 -14.54 -6.30
N VAL A 189 4.33 -15.81 -6.60
CA VAL A 189 3.49 -16.94 -6.14
C VAL A 189 3.44 -17.01 -4.61
N GLY A 190 4.59 -16.89 -3.95
CA GLY A 190 4.65 -16.84 -2.48
C GLY A 190 3.92 -15.61 -1.90
N GLY A 191 3.97 -14.48 -2.61
CA GLY A 191 3.20 -13.30 -2.25
C GLY A 191 1.70 -13.55 -2.17
N PHE A 192 1.13 -14.28 -3.13
CA PHE A 192 -0.29 -14.65 -3.10
C PHE A 192 -0.64 -15.56 -1.93
N LEU A 193 0.21 -16.53 -1.59
CA LEU A 193 0.00 -17.40 -0.43
C LEU A 193 0.00 -16.60 0.88
N VAL A 194 0.96 -15.72 1.08
CA VAL A 194 1.05 -14.88 2.29
C VAL A 194 -0.13 -13.93 2.38
N LEU A 195 -0.53 -13.31 1.27
CA LEU A 195 -1.69 -12.42 1.25
C LEU A 195 -2.99 -13.18 1.55
N ALA A 196 -3.18 -14.36 0.97
CA ALA A 196 -4.35 -15.20 1.24
C ALA A 196 -4.43 -15.59 2.72
N ALA A 197 -3.29 -15.95 3.33
CA ALA A 197 -3.20 -16.24 4.76
C ALA A 197 -3.54 -15.02 5.63
N LEU A 198 -3.06 -13.82 5.27
CA LEU A 198 -3.38 -12.58 5.98
C LEU A 198 -4.87 -12.21 5.86
N ILE A 199 -5.46 -12.35 4.68
CA ILE A 199 -6.90 -12.12 4.46
C ILE A 199 -7.71 -13.09 5.31
N ALA A 200 -7.36 -14.39 5.29
CA ALA A 200 -8.04 -15.41 6.10
C ALA A 200 -7.94 -15.12 7.60
N ALA A 201 -6.74 -14.75 8.09
CA ALA A 201 -6.51 -14.41 9.49
C ALA A 201 -7.33 -13.18 9.91
N MET A 202 -7.39 -12.15 9.08
CA MET A 202 -8.15 -10.94 9.37
C MET A 202 -9.66 -11.19 9.34
N GLN A 203 -10.16 -11.94 8.36
CA GLN A 203 -11.57 -12.30 8.29
C GLN A 203 -12.00 -13.16 9.50
N TRP A 204 -11.15 -14.10 9.92
CA TRP A 204 -11.39 -14.87 11.13
C TRP A 204 -11.39 -14.00 12.39
N ALA A 205 -10.46 -13.05 12.51
CA ALA A 205 -10.42 -12.10 13.63
C ALA A 205 -11.65 -11.19 13.67
N LEU A 206 -12.13 -10.73 12.51
CA LEU A 206 -13.33 -9.91 12.40
C LEU A 206 -14.64 -10.70 12.64
N ALA A 207 -14.66 -12.01 12.34
CA ALA A 207 -15.82 -12.86 12.55
C ALA A 207 -16.02 -13.24 14.04
N ARG A 208 -14.93 -13.30 14.83
CA ARG A 208 -14.99 -13.66 16.26
C ARG A 208 -15.91 -12.77 17.11
N PRO A 209 -15.91 -11.44 17.03
CA PRO A 209 -16.75 -10.60 17.91
C PRO A 209 -18.26 -10.69 17.63
N LYS A 210 -18.68 -11.32 16.55
CA LYS A 210 -20.12 -11.53 16.26
C LYS A 210 -20.72 -12.75 16.95
N LYS A 211 -19.92 -13.79 17.19
CA LYS A 211 -20.39 -15.04 17.81
C LYS A 211 -20.73 -14.87 19.29
N ASP A 212 -19.94 -14.09 20.01
CA ASP A 212 -20.14 -13.86 21.45
C ASP A 212 -21.37 -13.01 21.77
N LYS A 213 -21.97 -12.36 20.75
CA LYS A 213 -23.22 -11.58 20.92
C LYS A 213 -24.49 -12.34 20.54
N GLU A 214 -24.39 -13.44 19.81
CA GLU A 214 -25.54 -14.28 19.46
C GLU A 214 -25.75 -15.42 20.49
N GLU A 215 -24.71 -15.89 21.17
CA GLU A 215 -24.83 -16.88 22.26
C GLU A 215 -25.27 -16.27 23.60
N SER A 216 -25.28 -14.93 23.74
CA SER A 216 -25.73 -14.21 24.95
C SER A 216 -27.16 -13.66 24.85
N LYS A 217 -27.97 -14.16 23.90
CA LYS A 217 -29.39 -13.85 23.77
C LYS A 217 -30.23 -15.14 23.83
#